data_8d10aef5afec0d07a73f4fc87eeaaa4d
#
_entry.id   8d10aef5afec0d07a73f4fc87eeaaa4d
#
_cell.length_a   1.000
_cell.length_b   1.000
_cell.length_c   1.000
_cell.angle_alpha   90.00
_cell.angle_beta   90.00
_cell.angle_gamma   90.00
#
_symmetry.space_group_name_H-M   'P 1'
#
loop_
_entity.id
_entity.type
_entity.pdbx_description
1 polymer ?
#
loop_
_entity_poly.entity_id
_entity_poly.type
_entity_poly.pdbx_seq_one_letter_code
_entity_poly.pdbx_strand_id
1 'polypeptide(L)' 'MLNFIIIEKGFKLSKKIGNNIRKLRFEAGEMSQQTLAEKVGVTRQTIIAIEKDKYSPSLEVAFKISNEFSVPLETVFSYK' A
#
# COMPACT_ATOMS: atom_id res chain seq x y z
N MET A 1 -14.39 14.86 -20.16
CA MET A 1 -13.61 14.71 -19.88
C MET A 1 -12.77 14.88 -19.91
N LEU A 2 -12.98 14.89 -20.09
CA LEU A 2 -12.00 14.88 -19.93
C LEU A 2 -11.30 15.06 -19.50
N ASN A 3 -11.47 15.14 -19.56
CA ASN A 3 -10.63 15.13 -19.02
C ASN A 3 -10.07 15.09 -18.57
N PHE A 4 -10.24 15.03 -18.78
CA PHE A 4 -9.45 14.77 -18.26
C PHE A 4 -8.60 14.61 -18.36
N ILE A 5 -8.70 14.72 -18.88
CA ILE A 5 -7.76 14.31 -18.88
C ILE A 5 -6.91 14.61 -19.06
N ILE A 6 -7.02 15.11 -19.29
CA ILE A 6 -6.08 15.21 -19.29
C ILE A 6 -5.45 15.53 -18.75
N ILE A 7 -5.67 15.67 -18.41
CA ILE A 7 -4.94 15.77 -17.80
C ILE A 7 -4.32 15.38 -17.51
N GLU A 8 -4.33 15.06 -17.77
CA GLU A 8 -3.63 14.50 -17.39
C GLU A 8 -2.73 14.32 -17.68
N LYS A 9 -2.55 14.64 -18.04
CA LYS A 9 -1.55 14.42 -18.26
C LYS A 9 -0.58 14.84 -17.99
N GLY A 10 -0.31 15.16 -17.89
CA GLY A 10 0.65 15.36 -17.51
C GLY A 10 1.03 16.05 -16.67
N PHE A 11 0.74 16.56 -16.48
CA PHE A 11 0.94 17.05 -15.58
C PHE A 11 0.77 16.75 -14.58
N LYS A 12 0.98 16.69 -14.25
CA LYS A 12 0.77 16.36 -13.45
C LYS A 12 1.10 16.17 -12.29
N LEU A 13 0.99 16.82 -12.05
CA LEU A 13 0.99 16.51 -10.77
C LEU A 13 0.46 15.20 -10.55
N SER A 14 1.22 14.36 -10.16
CA SER A 14 0.82 13.03 -10.11
C SER A 14 0.43 12.63 -8.72
N LYS A 15 -0.72 12.04 -8.61
CA LYS A 15 -1.13 11.36 -7.41
C LYS A 15 -0.62 9.95 -7.44
N LYS A 16 -0.30 9.43 -6.28
CA LYS A 16 0.11 8.04 -6.18
C LYS A 16 -0.34 7.46 -4.87
N ILE A 17 -0.29 6.16 -4.77
CA ILE A 17 -0.70 5.46 -3.57
C ILE A 17 0.44 5.47 -2.57
N GLY A 18 0.18 6.01 -1.39
CA GLY A 18 1.08 5.92 -0.26
C GLY A 18 0.54 4.93 0.75
N ASN A 19 1.33 4.65 1.78
CA ASN A 19 0.89 3.67 2.77
C ASN A 19 1.48 3.93 4.15
N ASN A 20 0.85 3.32 5.15
CA ASN A 20 1.29 3.36 6.54
C ASN A 20 1.71 1.97 7.03
N ILE A 21 2.13 1.09 6.14
CA ILE A 21 2.40 -0.31 6.51
C ILE A 21 3.49 -0.40 7.56
N ARG A 22 4.58 0.34 7.38
CA ARG A 22 5.67 0.29 8.34
C ARG A 22 5.22 0.70 9.74
N LYS A 23 4.44 1.77 9.83
CA LYS A 23 3.91 2.23 11.10
C LYS A 23 3.01 1.18 11.73
N LEU A 24 2.13 0.58 10.93
CA LEU A 24 1.21 -0.44 11.42
C LEU A 24 1.95 -1.68 11.88
N ARG A 25 3.02 -2.08 11.16
CA ARG A 25 3.85 -3.21 11.60
C ARG A 25 4.49 -2.92 12.95
N PHE A 26 5.01 -1.72 13.12
CA PHE A 26 5.65 -1.33 14.36
C PHE A 26 4.63 -1.40 15.51
N GLU A 27 3.44 -0.86 15.28
CA GLU A 27 2.38 -0.85 16.30
C GLU A 27 1.84 -2.25 16.59
N ALA A 28 2.05 -3.20 15.69
CA ALA A 28 1.62 -4.59 15.88
C ALA A 28 2.72 -5.43 16.50
N GLY A 29 3.50 -4.86 17.42
CA GLY A 29 4.55 -5.60 18.12
C GLY A 29 5.83 -5.70 17.31
N GLU A 30 6.13 -4.69 16.49
CA GLU A 30 7.32 -4.67 15.66
C GLU A 30 7.36 -5.84 14.68
N MET A 31 6.23 -6.08 14.02
CA MET A 31 6.12 -7.15 13.05
C MET A 31 7.13 -6.95 11.92
N SER A 32 7.85 -8.01 11.56
CA SER A 32 8.84 -7.92 10.48
C SER A 32 8.15 -7.90 9.11
N GLN A 33 8.87 -7.41 8.10
CA GLN A 33 8.39 -7.47 6.72
C GLN A 33 8.17 -8.91 6.29
N GLN A 34 9.05 -9.81 6.71
CA GLN A 34 8.93 -11.22 6.36
C GLN A 34 7.64 -11.82 6.95
N THR A 35 7.36 -11.51 8.22
CA THR A 35 6.15 -12.02 8.86
C THR A 35 4.90 -11.51 8.15
N LEU A 36 4.85 -10.22 7.82
CA LEU A 36 3.71 -9.68 7.10
C LEU A 36 3.57 -10.35 5.74
N ALA A 37 4.68 -10.52 5.01
CA ALA A 37 4.66 -11.16 3.71
C ALA A 37 4.05 -12.56 3.79
N GLU A 38 4.46 -13.34 4.78
CA GLU A 38 3.93 -14.68 4.95
C GLU A 38 2.44 -14.67 5.28
N LYS A 39 2.01 -13.72 6.10
CA LYS A 39 0.59 -13.65 6.49
C LYS A 39 -0.31 -13.26 5.34
N VAL A 40 0.16 -12.46 4.41
CA VAL A 40 -0.68 -12.00 3.29
C VAL A 40 -0.35 -12.73 1.99
N GLY A 41 0.59 -13.68 2.01
CA GLY A 41 0.82 -14.55 0.87
C GLY A 41 1.62 -13.94 -0.27
N VAL A 42 2.56 -13.04 0.05
CA VAL A 42 3.46 -12.46 -0.95
C VAL A 42 4.90 -12.64 -0.47
N THR A 43 5.86 -12.24 -1.30
CA THR A 43 7.27 -12.30 -0.90
C THR A 43 7.65 -11.07 -0.09
N ARG A 44 8.72 -11.20 0.68
CA ARG A 44 9.26 -10.06 1.42
C ARG A 44 9.61 -8.92 0.48
N GLN A 45 10.15 -9.24 -0.71
CA GLN A 45 10.50 -8.21 -1.68
C GLN A 45 9.29 -7.39 -2.10
N THR A 46 8.13 -8.03 -2.22
CA THR A 46 6.90 -7.33 -2.55
C THR A 46 6.53 -6.35 -1.44
N ILE A 47 6.64 -6.76 -0.18
CA ILE A 47 6.34 -5.86 0.94
C ILE A 47 7.30 -4.67 0.92
N ILE A 48 8.59 -4.92 0.70
CA ILE A 48 9.58 -3.84 0.63
C ILE A 48 9.20 -2.84 -0.46
N ALA A 49 8.84 -3.34 -1.64
CA ALA A 49 8.48 -2.47 -2.76
C ALA A 49 7.22 -1.65 -2.47
N ILE A 50 6.23 -2.27 -1.84
CA ILE A 50 4.99 -1.57 -1.48
C ILE A 50 5.30 -0.47 -0.47
N GLU A 51 6.09 -0.76 0.57
CA GLU A 51 6.40 0.22 1.60
C GLU A 51 7.16 1.41 1.05
N LYS A 52 7.94 1.21 0.00
CA LYS A 52 8.70 2.28 -0.64
C LYS A 52 7.92 2.99 -1.75
N ASP A 53 6.63 2.70 -1.88
CA ASP A 53 5.77 3.28 -2.91
C ASP A 53 6.26 3.00 -4.33
N LYS A 54 6.97 1.88 -4.50
CA LYS A 54 7.48 1.50 -5.82
C LYS A 54 6.62 0.47 -6.50
N TYR A 55 5.60 -0.02 -5.82
CA TYR A 55 4.72 -1.04 -6.33
C TYR A 55 3.38 -0.94 -5.61
N SER A 56 2.30 -0.90 -6.38
CA SER A 56 0.96 -0.89 -5.81
C SER A 56 0.45 -2.31 -5.74
N PRO A 57 -0.02 -2.77 -4.57
CA PRO A 57 -0.51 -4.14 -4.45
C PRO A 57 -1.79 -4.34 -5.24
N SER A 58 -2.07 -5.60 -5.58
CA SER A 58 -3.39 -5.94 -6.09
C SER A 58 -4.44 -5.61 -5.02
N LEU A 59 -5.67 -5.48 -5.46
CA LEU A 59 -6.76 -5.20 -4.54
C LEU A 59 -6.88 -6.29 -3.48
N GLU A 60 -6.70 -7.55 -3.89
CA GLU A 60 -6.77 -8.66 -2.94
C GLU A 60 -5.69 -8.55 -1.86
N VAL A 61 -4.45 -8.27 -2.26
CA VAL A 61 -3.36 -8.14 -1.30
C VAL A 61 -3.58 -6.93 -0.40
N ALA A 62 -4.10 -5.84 -0.97
CA ALA A 62 -4.40 -4.65 -0.17
C ALA A 62 -5.40 -4.96 0.93
N PHE A 63 -6.49 -5.68 0.60
CA PHE A 63 -7.47 -6.08 1.61
C PHE A 63 -6.89 -7.05 2.63
N LYS A 64 -6.03 -7.97 2.20
CA LYS A 64 -5.39 -8.89 3.14
C LYS A 64 -4.51 -8.14 4.14
N ILE A 65 -3.80 -7.11 3.68
CA ILE A 65 -2.98 -6.30 4.57
C ILE A 65 -3.87 -5.58 5.59
N SER A 66 -4.93 -4.93 5.13
CA SER A 66 -5.82 -4.22 6.06
C SER A 66 -6.45 -5.17 7.07
N ASN A 67 -6.84 -6.37 6.62
CA ASN A 67 -7.40 -7.38 7.53
C ASN A 67 -6.36 -7.83 8.56
N GLU A 68 -5.12 -7.98 8.15
CA GLU A 68 -4.07 -8.41 9.06
C GLU A 68 -3.90 -7.44 10.21
N PHE A 69 -4.03 -6.13 9.95
CA PHE A 69 -3.91 -5.11 10.97
C PHE A 69 -5.26 -4.73 11.59
N SER A 70 -6.34 -5.35 11.15
CA SER A 70 -7.70 -5.07 11.66
C SER A 70 -8.07 -3.61 11.56
N VAL A 71 -7.73 -2.99 10.44
CA VAL A 71 -8.05 -1.58 10.19
C VAL A 71 -8.69 -1.44 8.81
N PRO A 72 -9.40 -0.33 8.56
CA PRO A 72 -9.96 -0.09 7.22
C PRO A 72 -8.86 0.09 6.19
N LEU A 73 -9.17 -0.17 4.94
CA LEU A 73 -8.22 -0.03 3.84
C LEU A 73 -7.62 1.38 3.81
N GLU A 74 -8.43 2.39 4.06
CA GLU A 74 -7.99 3.79 4.03
C GLU A 74 -6.99 4.12 5.14
N THR A 75 -6.93 3.31 6.19
CA THR A 75 -5.93 3.49 7.23
C THR A 75 -4.57 2.99 6.75
N VAL A 76 -4.57 1.97 5.88
CA VAL A 76 -3.32 1.42 5.35
C VAL A 76 -2.81 2.23 4.16
N PHE A 77 -3.70 2.56 3.23
CA PHE A 77 -3.32 3.18 1.96
C PHE A 77 -3.99 4.54 1.79
N SER A 78 -3.28 5.44 1.11
CA SER A 78 -3.79 6.76 0.78
C SER A 78 -3.48 7.06 -0.69
N TYR A 79 -4.22 7.98 -1.25
CA TYR A 79 -4.03 8.40 -2.63
C TYR A 79 -3.84 9.91 -2.64
N LYS A 80 -2.62 10.35 -2.86
CA LYS A 80 -2.29 11.78 -2.77
C LYS A 80 -1.57 12.28 -3.99
#